data_cfae146cc9e301aebebe99732fcbddb1
#
_entry.id   cfae146cc9e301aebebe99732fcbddb1
#
_cell.length_a   1.000
_cell.length_b   1.000
_cell.length_c   1.000
_cell.angle_alpha   90.00
_cell.angle_beta   90.00
_cell.angle_gamma   90.00
#
_symmetry.space_group_name_H-M   'P 1'
#
loop_
_entity.id
_entity.type
_entity.pdbx_description
1 polymer ?
#
loop_
_entity_poly.entity_id
_entity_poly.type
_entity_poly.pdbx_seq_one_letter_code
_entity_poly.pdbx_strand_id
1 'polypeptide(L)'
;AFDRYEIHIQDLVDSIYDIYLVPVKEFDFIIMYCTDVTAEDLVRKFPDQNPNPVLRFNRDFILEYYNDAASYIIDEWGVSTGQSIDRWIISKIKNSKTSHIKKIEHEVGHKTFSSNIVFTPQFNFYLMYSTDISESRAKEMILGKLSKYFSPQVFSSIFTGELDVKIDTRRKNLTIFFSDIKGFTSLTEKLEPEQLTNLIADYLTEMTDIAMKYGGTVDKYIGDAIMIFFGDPDTKGIKIDAVSCVKMALEMLTRLSVIKKKWESQGISDNLSIRIGIHSDICTVGNFGSKDRLDYTVLGNGVNLASRLEGI
;
A
#
# COMPACT_ATOMS: atom_id res chain seq x y z
N ALA A 1 -23.63 57.94 -4.59
CA ALA A 1 -22.69 56.96 -5.09
C ALA A 1 -21.39 57.16 -4.35
N PHE A 2 -20.89 56.19 -3.65
CA PHE A 2 -19.58 56.23 -3.00
C PHE A 2 -18.57 55.72 -4.05
N ASP A 3 -17.55 56.49 -4.37
CA ASP A 3 -16.44 56.03 -5.20
C ASP A 3 -15.49 55.23 -4.31
N ARG A 4 -15.30 53.93 -4.65
CA ARG A 4 -14.36 53.04 -3.99
C ARG A 4 -13.03 53.08 -4.77
N TYR A 5 -11.97 53.45 -4.11
CA TYR A 5 -10.62 53.39 -4.67
C TYR A 5 -9.78 52.41 -3.87
N GLU A 6 -9.21 51.43 -4.55
CA GLU A 6 -8.23 50.50 -3.99
C GLU A 6 -6.83 51.05 -4.31
N ILE A 7 -6.06 51.39 -3.31
CA ILE A 7 -4.71 51.95 -3.48
C ILE A 7 -3.73 50.99 -2.81
N HIS A 8 -2.87 50.37 -3.59
CA HIS A 8 -1.70 49.68 -3.09
C HIS A 8 -0.62 50.72 -2.68
N ILE A 9 -0.35 50.85 -1.39
CA ILE A 9 0.79 51.63 -0.89
C ILE A 9 1.91 50.63 -0.59
N GLN A 10 2.89 50.56 -1.49
CA GLN A 10 3.96 49.57 -1.47
C GLN A 10 5.24 50.00 -0.74
N ASP A 11 5.26 51.13 0.00
CA ASP A 11 6.54 51.77 0.31
C ASP A 11 7.08 51.65 1.73
N LEU A 12 6.46 51.07 2.73
CA LEU A 12 7.13 50.91 4.05
C LEU A 12 6.70 49.69 4.87
N VAL A 13 5.59 49.09 4.59
CA VAL A 13 5.14 47.80 5.16
C VAL A 13 4.28 47.16 4.08
N ASP A 14 4.46 45.86 3.77
CA ASP A 14 3.63 45.11 2.82
C ASP A 14 2.17 45.00 3.30
N SER A 15 1.50 46.16 3.41
CA SER A 15 0.13 46.26 3.92
C SER A 15 -0.82 46.77 2.85
N ILE A 16 -2.01 46.18 2.79
CA ILE A 16 -3.07 46.48 1.85
C ILE A 16 -4.19 47.20 2.62
N TYR A 17 -4.63 48.37 2.11
CA TYR A 17 -5.68 49.12 2.74
C TYR A 17 -6.84 49.35 1.78
N ASP A 18 -8.06 49.06 2.26
CA ASP A 18 -9.30 49.57 1.64
C ASP A 18 -9.51 51.03 2.06
N ILE A 19 -9.54 51.94 1.08
CA ILE A 19 -9.70 53.37 1.30
C ILE A 19 -11.06 53.82 0.78
N TYR A 20 -11.80 54.47 1.66
CA TYR A 20 -13.07 55.10 1.33
C TYR A 20 -12.95 56.63 1.49
N LEU A 21 -13.26 57.35 0.43
CA LEU A 21 -13.26 58.82 0.43
C LEU A 21 -14.70 59.31 0.48
N VAL A 22 -15.06 60.02 1.52
CA VAL A 22 -16.40 60.59 1.73
C VAL A 22 -16.33 62.12 1.72
N PRO A 23 -16.80 62.79 0.65
CA PRO A 23 -16.87 64.24 0.62
C PRO A 23 -17.95 64.76 1.56
N VAL A 24 -17.58 65.73 2.44
CA VAL A 24 -18.50 66.35 3.35
C VAL A 24 -18.79 67.75 2.77
N LYS A 25 -19.84 67.84 1.96
CA LYS A 25 -20.14 69.06 1.14
C LYS A 25 -20.41 70.33 1.94
N GLU A 26 -20.78 70.23 3.21
CA GLU A 26 -21.08 71.37 4.07
C GLU A 26 -19.81 72.09 4.60
N PHE A 27 -18.66 71.43 4.57
CA PHE A 27 -17.44 71.90 5.20
C PHE A 27 -16.22 71.88 4.27
N ASP A 28 -16.39 71.58 2.98
CA ASP A 28 -15.34 71.57 1.96
C ASP A 28 -14.11 70.72 2.30
N PHE A 29 -14.35 69.54 2.95
CA PHE A 29 -13.30 68.59 3.21
C PHE A 29 -13.75 67.18 2.85
N ILE A 30 -12.77 66.22 2.72
CA ILE A 30 -12.96 64.80 2.43
C ILE A 30 -12.51 64.01 3.65
N ILE A 31 -13.37 63.16 4.15
CA ILE A 31 -13.02 62.18 5.18
C ILE A 31 -12.48 60.92 4.48
N MET A 32 -11.30 60.52 4.87
CA MET A 32 -10.68 59.25 4.41
C MET A 32 -10.78 58.22 5.52
N TYR A 33 -11.43 57.11 5.23
CA TYR A 33 -11.44 55.92 6.08
C TYR A 33 -10.51 54.91 5.47
N CYS A 34 -9.53 54.41 6.24
CA CYS A 34 -8.59 53.37 5.86
C CYS A 34 -8.83 52.13 6.75
N THR A 35 -9.03 51.00 6.13
CA THR A 35 -9.10 49.71 6.82
C THR A 35 -7.96 48.84 6.34
N ASP A 36 -7.13 48.33 7.26
CA ASP A 36 -6.08 47.40 6.94
C ASP A 36 -6.71 46.02 6.61
N VAL A 37 -6.57 45.57 5.37
CA VAL A 37 -7.07 44.30 4.85
C VAL A 37 -5.94 43.34 4.49
N THR A 38 -4.73 43.62 4.93
CA THR A 38 -3.53 42.81 4.64
C THR A 38 -3.72 41.35 5.01
N ALA A 39 -4.28 41.07 6.18
CA ALA A 39 -4.53 39.70 6.64
C ALA A 39 -5.58 39.01 5.77
N GLU A 40 -6.62 39.71 5.32
CA GLU A 40 -7.67 39.15 4.47
C GLU A 40 -7.15 38.87 3.05
N ASP A 41 -6.31 39.75 2.50
CA ASP A 41 -5.72 39.58 1.18
C ASP A 41 -4.65 38.49 1.16
N LEU A 42 -3.83 38.36 2.21
CA LEU A 42 -2.89 37.26 2.38
C LEU A 42 -3.64 35.93 2.44
N VAL A 43 -4.74 35.86 3.18
CA VAL A 43 -5.58 34.63 3.24
C VAL A 43 -6.22 34.32 1.86
N ARG A 44 -6.52 35.35 1.04
CA ARG A 44 -7.02 35.15 -0.33
C ARG A 44 -5.93 34.63 -1.29
N LYS A 45 -4.69 35.16 -1.17
CA LYS A 45 -3.56 34.80 -2.06
C LYS A 45 -2.87 33.49 -1.67
N PHE A 46 -2.96 33.08 -0.41
CA PHE A 46 -2.32 31.86 0.08
C PHE A 46 -2.72 30.58 -0.70
N PRO A 47 -3.98 30.37 -1.10
CA PRO A 47 -4.35 29.25 -1.93
C PRO A 47 -3.74 29.28 -3.34
N ASP A 48 -3.53 30.47 -3.93
CA ASP A 48 -2.99 30.61 -5.29
C ASP A 48 -1.52 30.18 -5.37
N GLN A 49 -0.76 30.38 -4.28
CA GLN A 49 0.65 29.99 -4.19
C GLN A 49 0.84 28.51 -3.81
N ASN A 50 -0.23 27.81 -3.48
CA ASN A 50 -0.15 26.39 -3.12
C ASN A 50 0.11 25.55 -4.38
N PRO A 51 1.21 24.76 -4.43
CA PRO A 51 1.49 23.88 -5.57
C PRO A 51 0.51 22.73 -5.71
N ASN A 52 -0.29 22.46 -4.69
CA ASN A 52 -1.32 21.43 -4.67
C ASN A 52 -2.70 22.03 -4.99
N PRO A 53 -3.62 21.22 -5.56
CA PRO A 53 -4.99 21.65 -5.81
C PRO A 53 -5.71 22.12 -4.56
N VAL A 54 -6.27 23.31 -4.63
CA VAL A 54 -7.12 23.91 -3.59
C VAL A 54 -8.44 24.33 -4.22
N LEU A 55 -9.55 23.83 -3.65
CA LEU A 55 -10.91 24.17 -4.08
C LEU A 55 -11.70 24.70 -2.89
N ARG A 56 -12.56 25.69 -3.13
CA ARG A 56 -13.53 26.20 -2.16
C ARG A 56 -14.93 26.08 -2.73
N PHE A 57 -15.84 25.58 -1.91
CA PHE A 57 -17.25 25.48 -2.25
C PHE A 57 -18.14 25.82 -1.04
N ASN A 58 -19.29 26.41 -1.31
CA ASN A 58 -20.25 26.81 -0.29
C ASN A 58 -20.98 25.61 0.34
N ARG A 59 -21.93 25.88 1.25
CA ARG A 59 -22.74 24.84 1.91
C ARG A 59 -23.59 24.00 0.95
N ASP A 60 -23.95 24.56 -0.18
CA ASP A 60 -24.72 23.90 -1.22
C ASP A 60 -23.84 23.15 -2.22
N PHE A 61 -22.52 23.05 -1.92
CA PHE A 61 -21.51 22.42 -2.74
C PHE A 61 -21.35 23.06 -4.14
N ILE A 62 -21.59 24.36 -4.22
CA ILE A 62 -21.30 25.17 -5.41
C ILE A 62 -19.85 25.62 -5.35
N LEU A 63 -19.10 25.36 -6.42
CA LEU A 63 -17.71 25.79 -6.54
C LEU A 63 -17.62 27.30 -6.58
N GLU A 64 -16.87 27.89 -5.66
CA GLU A 64 -16.67 29.35 -5.57
C GLU A 64 -15.27 29.78 -6.03
N TYR A 65 -14.29 28.90 -5.81
CA TYR A 65 -12.90 29.21 -6.10
C TYR A 65 -12.09 27.92 -6.30
N TYR A 66 -11.06 28.01 -7.14
CA TYR A 66 -9.99 27.02 -7.26
C TYR A 66 -8.70 27.70 -7.70
N ASN A 67 -7.53 27.16 -7.28
CA ASN A 67 -6.23 27.64 -7.74
C ASN A 67 -5.81 26.93 -9.04
N ASP A 68 -4.73 27.45 -9.68
CA ASP A 68 -4.23 26.89 -10.95
C ASP A 68 -3.89 25.40 -10.88
N ALA A 69 -3.37 24.93 -9.75
CA ALA A 69 -3.06 23.53 -9.54
C ALA A 69 -4.30 22.62 -9.57
N ALA A 70 -5.49 23.17 -9.30
CA ALA A 70 -6.75 22.42 -9.33
C ALA A 70 -7.38 22.35 -10.73
N SER A 71 -6.85 23.06 -11.74
CA SER A 71 -7.43 23.11 -13.08
C SER A 71 -7.67 21.72 -13.68
N TYR A 72 -6.74 20.78 -13.52
CA TYR A 72 -6.91 19.41 -13.96
C TYR A 72 -8.16 18.75 -13.35
N ILE A 73 -8.40 18.93 -12.05
CA ILE A 73 -9.56 18.35 -11.35
C ILE A 73 -10.86 18.96 -11.90
N ILE A 74 -10.85 20.28 -12.11
CA ILE A 74 -12.00 21.03 -12.61
C ILE A 74 -12.36 20.61 -14.04
N ASP A 75 -11.36 20.48 -14.91
CA ASP A 75 -11.53 20.06 -16.31
C ASP A 75 -12.11 18.65 -16.38
N GLU A 76 -11.57 17.69 -15.63
CA GLU A 76 -12.07 16.31 -15.59
C GLU A 76 -13.48 16.19 -14.99
N TRP A 77 -13.82 17.04 -14.02
CA TRP A 77 -15.18 17.09 -13.48
C TRP A 77 -16.16 17.81 -14.40
N GLY A 78 -15.67 18.56 -15.39
CA GLY A 78 -16.48 19.35 -16.30
C GLY A 78 -17.32 20.42 -15.60
N VAL A 79 -16.78 21.01 -14.52
CA VAL A 79 -17.47 22.01 -13.71
C VAL A 79 -16.78 23.37 -13.82
N SER A 80 -17.55 24.43 -13.62
CA SER A 80 -17.05 25.80 -13.57
C SER A 80 -17.48 26.48 -12.28
N THR A 81 -16.83 27.58 -11.93
CA THR A 81 -17.25 28.43 -10.81
C THR A 81 -18.74 28.78 -10.93
N GLY A 82 -19.48 28.63 -9.84
CA GLY A 82 -20.95 28.77 -9.79
C GLY A 82 -21.72 27.47 -10.05
N GLN A 83 -21.06 26.37 -10.35
CA GLN A 83 -21.70 25.05 -10.56
C GLN A 83 -21.46 24.12 -9.37
N SER A 84 -22.35 23.11 -9.23
CA SER A 84 -22.22 22.09 -8.20
C SER A 84 -21.07 21.14 -8.51
N ILE A 85 -20.25 20.84 -7.50
CA ILE A 85 -19.19 19.82 -7.61
C ILE A 85 -19.76 18.41 -7.77
N ASP A 86 -18.89 17.44 -8.03
CA ASP A 86 -19.25 16.05 -8.26
C ASP A 86 -20.13 15.45 -7.15
N ARG A 87 -21.20 14.76 -7.54
CA ARG A 87 -22.19 14.17 -6.61
C ARG A 87 -21.58 13.12 -5.70
N TRP A 88 -20.55 12.40 -6.18
CA TRP A 88 -19.87 11.38 -5.38
C TRP A 88 -19.13 12.04 -4.21
N ILE A 89 -18.42 13.14 -4.46
CA ILE A 89 -17.73 13.93 -3.41
C ILE A 89 -18.74 14.45 -2.38
N ILE A 90 -19.86 15.01 -2.85
CA ILE A 90 -20.94 15.48 -1.98
C ILE A 90 -21.46 14.33 -1.08
N SER A 91 -21.66 13.14 -1.64
CA SER A 91 -22.14 11.98 -0.87
C SER A 91 -21.13 11.57 0.21
N LYS A 92 -19.85 11.59 -0.10
CA LYS A 92 -18.76 11.31 0.86
C LYS A 92 -18.69 12.35 1.97
N ILE A 93 -18.94 13.61 1.66
CA ILE A 93 -18.99 14.68 2.65
C ILE A 93 -20.21 14.52 3.57
N LYS A 94 -21.39 14.26 3.05
CA LYS A 94 -22.64 14.15 3.81
C LYS A 94 -22.70 12.91 4.71
N ASN A 95 -22.15 11.79 4.28
CA ASN A 95 -22.27 10.50 4.98
C ASN A 95 -21.36 10.35 6.21
N SER A 96 -20.52 11.30 6.53
CA SER A 96 -19.63 11.22 7.69
C SER A 96 -20.19 12.06 8.84
N LYS A 97 -20.56 11.40 9.91
CA LYS A 97 -21.09 12.02 11.14
C LYS A 97 -20.01 12.57 12.09
N THR A 98 -18.72 12.45 11.77
CA THR A 98 -17.63 12.73 12.70
C THR A 98 -16.52 13.54 12.06
N SER A 99 -16.10 14.60 12.78
CA SER A 99 -14.96 15.49 12.59
C SER A 99 -15.06 16.59 11.53
N HIS A 100 -14.50 17.76 11.87
CA HIS A 100 -14.40 18.93 10.99
C HIS A 100 -13.51 18.73 9.77
N ILE A 101 -12.70 17.65 9.74
CA ILE A 101 -11.78 17.32 8.65
C ILE A 101 -12.12 15.95 8.10
N LYS A 102 -12.27 15.85 6.79
CA LYS A 102 -12.48 14.58 6.07
C LYS A 102 -11.34 14.33 5.13
N LYS A 103 -10.72 13.18 5.27
CA LYS A 103 -9.77 12.65 4.29
C LYS A 103 -10.50 11.68 3.37
N ILE A 104 -10.42 11.90 2.07
CA ILE A 104 -10.94 11.01 1.03
C ILE A 104 -9.87 10.75 -0.02
N GLU A 105 -9.84 9.55 -0.53
CA GLU A 105 -9.05 9.22 -1.72
C GLU A 105 -10.03 8.99 -2.87
N HIS A 106 -9.72 9.58 -4.03
CA HIS A 106 -10.59 9.50 -5.20
C HIS A 106 -9.80 9.60 -6.49
N GLU A 107 -10.35 9.01 -7.53
CA GLU A 107 -9.80 9.07 -8.88
C GLU A 107 -10.42 10.24 -9.64
N VAL A 108 -9.59 10.96 -10.40
CA VAL A 108 -9.97 12.04 -11.31
C VAL A 108 -9.22 11.79 -12.62
N GLY A 109 -9.94 11.39 -13.67
CA GLY A 109 -9.32 10.94 -14.90
C GLY A 109 -8.36 9.77 -14.65
N HIS A 110 -7.11 9.95 -14.99
CA HIS A 110 -6.05 8.93 -14.78
C HIS A 110 -5.22 9.14 -13.52
N LYS A 111 -5.57 10.13 -12.69
CA LYS A 111 -4.86 10.47 -11.46
C LYS A 111 -5.63 10.08 -10.20
N THR A 112 -4.91 9.76 -9.16
CA THR A 112 -5.46 9.50 -7.82
C THR A 112 -5.08 10.63 -6.88
N PHE A 113 -6.08 11.22 -6.24
CA PHE A 113 -5.88 12.30 -5.28
C PHE A 113 -6.25 11.85 -3.86
N SER A 114 -5.45 12.30 -2.89
CA SER A 114 -5.80 12.29 -1.47
C SER A 114 -6.23 13.70 -1.10
N SER A 115 -7.50 13.86 -0.74
CA SER A 115 -8.11 15.16 -0.48
C SER A 115 -8.57 15.29 0.97
N ASN A 116 -8.17 16.39 1.61
CA ASN A 116 -8.67 16.79 2.92
C ASN A 116 -9.73 17.87 2.73
N ILE A 117 -10.92 17.65 3.24
CA ILE A 117 -12.03 18.58 3.15
C ILE A 117 -12.34 19.10 4.55
N VAL A 118 -12.28 20.42 4.70
CA VAL A 118 -12.46 21.12 5.98
C VAL A 118 -13.64 22.06 5.85
N PHE A 119 -14.60 21.95 6.76
CA PHE A 119 -15.65 22.96 6.89
C PHE A 119 -15.16 24.10 7.79
N THR A 120 -15.29 25.32 7.32
CA THR A 120 -14.89 26.53 8.04
C THR A 120 -16.15 27.30 8.49
N PRO A 121 -16.65 27.08 9.72
CA PRO A 121 -17.93 27.65 10.18
C PRO A 121 -17.98 29.17 10.15
N GLN A 122 -16.86 29.84 10.44
CA GLN A 122 -16.75 31.29 10.47
C GLN A 122 -17.06 31.94 9.12
N PHE A 123 -16.70 31.27 8.03
CA PHE A 123 -16.85 31.77 6.66
C PHE A 123 -17.89 30.99 5.85
N ASN A 124 -18.50 29.97 6.46
CA ASN A 124 -19.59 29.22 5.89
C ASN A 124 -19.30 28.49 4.56
N PHE A 125 -18.05 28.03 4.38
CA PHE A 125 -17.60 27.28 3.20
C PHE A 125 -16.83 26.01 3.57
N TYR A 126 -16.70 25.13 2.59
CA TYR A 126 -15.78 24.00 2.61
C TYR A 126 -14.51 24.35 1.84
N LEU A 127 -13.37 23.93 2.37
CA LEU A 127 -12.08 24.01 1.71
C LEU A 127 -11.57 22.59 1.46
N MET A 128 -11.17 22.29 0.23
CA MET A 128 -10.63 21.00 -0.17
C MET A 128 -9.19 21.19 -0.63
N TYR A 129 -8.28 20.51 0.05
CA TYR A 129 -6.86 20.42 -0.29
C TYR A 129 -6.58 19.04 -0.82
N SER A 130 -6.03 18.94 -2.03
CA SER A 130 -5.79 17.66 -2.70
C SER A 130 -4.31 17.48 -2.98
N THR A 131 -3.80 16.28 -2.77
CA THR A 131 -2.44 15.90 -3.12
C THR A 131 -2.51 14.78 -4.16
N ASP A 132 -1.81 14.94 -5.27
CA ASP A 132 -1.66 13.87 -6.26
C ASP A 132 -0.82 12.75 -5.67
N ILE A 133 -1.41 11.59 -5.50
CA ILE A 133 -0.77 10.38 -4.94
C ILE A 133 -0.61 9.27 -5.98
N SER A 134 -0.81 9.59 -7.27
CA SER A 134 -0.78 8.59 -8.36
C SER A 134 0.53 7.81 -8.40
N GLU A 135 1.66 8.49 -8.31
CA GLU A 135 2.99 7.86 -8.31
C GLU A 135 3.20 6.99 -7.06
N SER A 136 2.81 7.48 -5.89
CA SER A 136 2.91 6.74 -4.64
C SER A 136 2.06 5.47 -4.68
N ARG A 137 0.82 5.59 -5.15
CA ARG A 137 -0.09 4.45 -5.34
C ARG A 137 0.43 3.43 -6.36
N ALA A 138 0.97 3.91 -7.48
CA ALA A 138 1.59 3.02 -8.47
C ALA A 138 2.78 2.25 -7.87
N LYS A 139 3.65 2.92 -7.10
CA LYS A 139 4.76 2.29 -6.39
C LYS A 139 4.28 1.26 -5.37
N GLU A 140 3.29 1.60 -4.54
CA GLU A 140 2.69 0.66 -3.58
C GLU A 140 2.11 -0.58 -4.27
N MET A 141 1.40 -0.37 -5.39
CA MET A 141 0.84 -1.48 -6.17
C MET A 141 1.92 -2.39 -6.74
N ILE A 142 3.00 -1.82 -7.30
CA ILE A 142 4.12 -2.58 -7.83
C ILE A 142 4.80 -3.37 -6.71
N LEU A 143 5.09 -2.74 -5.57
CA LEU A 143 5.67 -3.40 -4.41
C LEU A 143 4.77 -4.53 -3.89
N GLY A 144 3.45 -4.31 -3.80
CA GLY A 144 2.49 -5.34 -3.41
C GLY A 144 2.39 -6.51 -4.41
N LYS A 145 2.66 -6.28 -5.71
CA LYS A 145 2.77 -7.36 -6.69
C LYS A 145 4.11 -8.11 -6.55
N LEU A 146 5.20 -7.38 -6.38
CA LEU A 146 6.54 -7.97 -6.23
C LEU A 146 6.68 -8.77 -4.93
N SER A 147 6.03 -8.35 -3.85
CA SER A 147 6.06 -9.07 -2.57
C SER A 147 5.58 -10.53 -2.67
N LYS A 148 4.72 -10.83 -3.67
CA LYS A 148 4.23 -12.21 -3.91
C LYS A 148 5.28 -13.16 -4.49
N TYR A 149 6.41 -12.65 -4.96
CA TYR A 149 7.49 -13.46 -5.53
C TYR A 149 8.61 -13.75 -4.53
N PHE A 150 8.52 -13.20 -3.32
CA PHE A 150 9.48 -13.42 -2.24
C PHE A 150 8.78 -14.02 -1.03
N SER A 151 9.51 -14.73 -0.18
CA SER A 151 8.96 -15.04 1.14
C SER A 151 8.74 -13.75 1.93
N PRO A 152 7.66 -13.64 2.73
CA PRO A 152 7.36 -12.43 3.48
C PRO A 152 8.49 -11.98 4.40
N GLN A 153 9.25 -12.91 4.99
CA GLN A 153 10.40 -12.61 5.85
C GLN A 153 11.53 -11.96 5.06
N VAL A 154 11.89 -12.54 3.90
CA VAL A 154 12.93 -11.99 3.01
C VAL A 154 12.51 -10.62 2.47
N PHE A 155 11.28 -10.48 2.02
CA PHE A 155 10.75 -9.19 1.54
C PHE A 155 10.80 -8.13 2.64
N SER A 156 10.36 -8.46 3.86
CA SER A 156 10.40 -7.54 5.00
C SER A 156 11.84 -7.12 5.31
N SER A 157 12.78 -8.05 5.40
CA SER A 157 14.18 -7.76 5.73
C SER A 157 14.90 -6.93 4.66
N ILE A 158 14.54 -7.09 3.37
CA ILE A 158 15.02 -6.21 2.31
C ILE A 158 14.43 -4.80 2.48
N PHE A 159 13.13 -4.71 2.77
CA PHE A 159 12.43 -3.44 2.88
C PHE A 159 12.86 -2.63 4.11
N THR A 160 13.17 -3.30 5.23
CA THR A 160 13.70 -2.65 6.45
C THR A 160 15.19 -2.33 6.35
N GLY A 161 15.87 -2.79 5.29
CA GLY A 161 17.30 -2.58 5.09
C GLY A 161 18.20 -3.52 5.92
N GLU A 162 17.64 -4.54 6.54
CA GLU A 162 18.40 -5.58 7.25
C GLU A 162 19.13 -6.52 6.30
N LEU A 163 18.54 -6.77 5.12
CA LEU A 163 19.15 -7.49 4.01
C LEU A 163 19.43 -6.53 2.84
N ASP A 164 20.65 -6.53 2.36
CA ASP A 164 21.04 -5.79 1.17
C ASP A 164 20.86 -6.65 -0.08
N VAL A 165 20.47 -6.03 -1.20
CA VAL A 165 20.29 -6.71 -2.50
C VAL A 165 21.63 -6.78 -3.22
N LYS A 166 22.56 -7.56 -2.65
CA LYS A 166 23.88 -7.88 -3.22
C LYS A 166 24.20 -9.34 -2.97
N ILE A 167 25.17 -9.87 -3.70
CA ILE A 167 25.71 -11.21 -3.43
C ILE A 167 26.41 -11.16 -2.07
N ASP A 168 25.74 -11.72 -1.08
CA ASP A 168 26.24 -11.84 0.30
C ASP A 168 25.72 -13.14 0.90
N THR A 169 26.63 -13.94 1.43
CA THR A 169 26.30 -15.26 1.96
C THR A 169 27.00 -15.50 3.29
N ARG A 170 26.33 -16.24 4.16
CA ARG A 170 26.86 -16.58 5.50
C ARG A 170 26.61 -18.04 5.87
N ARG A 171 27.51 -18.62 6.63
CA ARG A 171 27.35 -19.98 7.17
C ARG A 171 26.54 -19.92 8.46
N LYS A 172 25.47 -20.68 8.50
CA LYS A 172 24.57 -20.78 9.67
C LYS A 172 24.14 -22.22 9.90
N ASN A 173 23.83 -22.54 11.15
CA ASN A 173 23.12 -23.77 11.50
C ASN A 173 21.65 -23.57 11.18
N LEU A 174 21.12 -24.31 10.21
CA LEU A 174 19.76 -24.20 9.71
C LEU A 174 19.05 -25.54 9.82
N THR A 175 17.74 -25.52 9.98
CA THR A 175 16.91 -26.69 9.83
C THR A 175 16.19 -26.61 8.50
N ILE A 176 16.44 -27.57 7.63
CA ILE A 176 15.93 -27.64 6.27
C ILE A 176 14.77 -28.63 6.23
N PHE A 177 13.71 -28.25 5.55
CA PHE A 177 12.51 -29.03 5.34
C PHE A 177 12.21 -29.14 3.85
N PHE A 178 11.92 -30.35 3.41
CA PHE A 178 11.33 -30.66 2.11
C PHE A 178 10.04 -31.42 2.29
N SER A 179 9.06 -31.11 1.46
CA SER A 179 7.85 -31.94 1.30
C SER A 179 7.47 -32.05 -0.16
N ASP A 180 6.87 -33.19 -0.53
CA ASP A 180 6.41 -33.53 -1.87
C ASP A 180 5.11 -34.33 -1.82
N ILE A 181 4.23 -34.19 -2.79
CA ILE A 181 2.97 -34.94 -2.85
C ILE A 181 3.22 -36.31 -3.55
N LYS A 182 3.05 -37.39 -2.82
CA LYS A 182 3.22 -38.72 -3.39
C LYS A 182 2.21 -38.98 -4.51
N GLY A 183 2.72 -39.32 -5.70
CA GLY A 183 1.88 -39.66 -6.86
C GLY A 183 1.33 -38.45 -7.61
N PHE A 184 1.83 -37.27 -7.34
CA PHE A 184 1.36 -36.04 -7.97
C PHE A 184 1.47 -36.07 -9.51
N THR A 185 2.55 -36.55 -10.07
CA THR A 185 2.72 -36.68 -11.53
C THR A 185 1.58 -37.46 -12.18
N SER A 186 1.16 -38.57 -11.56
CA SER A 186 0.03 -39.35 -12.08
C SER A 186 -1.31 -38.62 -11.93
N LEU A 187 -1.44 -37.74 -10.97
CA LEU A 187 -2.62 -36.90 -10.78
C LEU A 187 -2.69 -35.79 -11.84
N THR A 188 -1.56 -35.18 -12.18
CA THR A 188 -1.50 -34.12 -13.19
C THR A 188 -1.96 -34.57 -14.56
N GLU A 189 -1.74 -35.87 -14.90
CA GLU A 189 -2.18 -36.45 -16.17
C GLU A 189 -3.71 -36.68 -16.24
N LYS A 190 -4.40 -36.70 -15.10
CA LYS A 190 -5.84 -36.97 -15.00
C LYS A 190 -6.71 -35.74 -14.87
N LEU A 191 -6.12 -34.62 -14.41
CA LEU A 191 -6.85 -33.39 -14.12
C LEU A 191 -6.78 -32.41 -15.30
N GLU A 192 -7.88 -31.69 -15.50
CA GLU A 192 -7.88 -30.53 -16.38
C GLU A 192 -6.99 -29.42 -15.80
N PRO A 193 -6.36 -28.57 -16.66
CA PRO A 193 -5.41 -27.55 -16.21
C PRO A 193 -5.94 -26.61 -15.12
N GLU A 194 -7.21 -26.25 -15.18
CA GLU A 194 -7.84 -25.37 -14.18
C GLU A 194 -8.00 -26.07 -12.83
N GLN A 195 -8.39 -27.37 -12.84
CA GLN A 195 -8.52 -28.18 -11.63
C GLN A 195 -7.16 -28.37 -10.96
N LEU A 196 -6.13 -28.67 -11.75
CA LEU A 196 -4.75 -28.80 -11.28
C LEU A 196 -4.26 -27.49 -10.65
N THR A 197 -4.48 -26.36 -11.32
CA THR A 197 -4.05 -25.03 -10.82
C THR A 197 -4.72 -24.73 -9.47
N ASN A 198 -6.02 -24.97 -9.35
CA ASN A 198 -6.77 -24.72 -8.12
C ASN A 198 -6.32 -25.63 -6.98
N LEU A 199 -6.08 -26.92 -7.27
CA LEU A 199 -5.59 -27.91 -6.30
C LEU A 199 -4.23 -27.50 -5.74
N ILE A 200 -3.28 -27.17 -6.62
CA ILE A 200 -1.94 -26.73 -6.21
C ILE A 200 -2.00 -25.44 -5.45
N ALA A 201 -2.77 -24.46 -5.89
CA ALA A 201 -2.92 -23.17 -5.20
C ALA A 201 -3.48 -23.36 -3.78
N ASP A 202 -4.52 -24.18 -3.61
CA ASP A 202 -5.07 -24.53 -2.30
C ASP A 202 -4.00 -25.17 -1.40
N TYR A 203 -3.29 -26.19 -1.91
CA TYR A 203 -2.25 -26.90 -1.17
C TYR A 203 -1.12 -25.97 -0.75
N LEU A 204 -0.52 -25.25 -1.69
CA LEU A 204 0.61 -24.36 -1.43
C LEU A 204 0.23 -23.25 -0.47
N THR A 205 -0.99 -22.68 -0.58
CA THR A 205 -1.49 -21.65 0.33
C THR A 205 -1.55 -22.15 1.76
N GLU A 206 -2.22 -23.29 1.98
CA GLU A 206 -2.39 -23.85 3.32
C GLU A 206 -1.04 -24.27 3.95
N MET A 207 -0.13 -24.86 3.17
CA MET A 207 1.19 -25.26 3.66
C MET A 207 2.06 -24.03 3.97
N THR A 208 1.99 -22.98 3.15
CA THR A 208 2.72 -21.72 3.38
C THR A 208 2.22 -21.00 4.63
N ASP A 209 0.91 -20.92 4.84
CA ASP A 209 0.33 -20.30 6.04
C ASP A 209 0.81 -21.02 7.31
N ILE A 210 0.87 -22.36 7.28
CA ILE A 210 1.42 -23.15 8.37
C ILE A 210 2.92 -22.86 8.55
N ALA A 211 3.71 -22.82 7.47
CA ALA A 211 5.13 -22.52 7.54
C ALA A 211 5.39 -21.16 8.20
N MET A 212 4.68 -20.14 7.79
CA MET A 212 4.76 -18.78 8.34
C MET A 212 4.37 -18.73 9.82
N LYS A 213 3.29 -19.44 10.20
CA LYS A 213 2.85 -19.55 11.61
C LYS A 213 3.94 -20.06 12.54
N TYR A 214 4.77 -20.99 12.08
CA TYR A 214 5.88 -21.55 12.85
C TYR A 214 7.20 -20.79 12.71
N GLY A 215 7.26 -19.77 11.84
CA GLY A 215 8.46 -18.96 11.58
C GLY A 215 9.42 -19.59 10.57
N GLY A 216 8.92 -20.49 9.72
CA GLY A 216 9.66 -21.04 8.60
C GLY A 216 9.78 -20.07 7.43
N THR A 217 10.94 -19.97 6.83
CA THR A 217 11.17 -19.21 5.60
C THR A 217 10.95 -20.11 4.41
N VAL A 218 9.92 -19.83 3.61
CA VAL A 218 9.67 -20.56 2.36
C VAL A 218 10.70 -20.12 1.33
N ASP A 219 11.57 -21.03 0.91
CA ASP A 219 12.59 -20.79 -0.11
C ASP A 219 11.94 -20.76 -1.50
N LYS A 220 11.39 -21.88 -1.91
CA LYS A 220 10.79 -22.04 -3.24
C LYS A 220 9.82 -23.22 -3.31
N TYR A 221 9.01 -23.15 -4.35
CA TYR A 221 8.21 -24.29 -4.79
C TYR A 221 8.89 -24.95 -5.99
N ILE A 222 8.90 -26.28 -6.02
CA ILE A 222 9.48 -27.08 -7.11
C ILE A 222 8.39 -28.04 -7.57
N GLY A 223 7.50 -27.55 -8.45
CA GLY A 223 6.26 -28.26 -8.76
C GLY A 223 5.31 -28.28 -7.56
N ASP A 224 5.03 -29.45 -7.04
CA ASP A 224 4.26 -29.68 -5.80
C ASP A 224 5.15 -29.77 -4.54
N ALA A 225 6.46 -29.83 -4.71
CA ALA A 225 7.39 -29.84 -3.60
C ALA A 225 7.60 -28.45 -3.02
N ILE A 226 7.78 -28.38 -1.69
CA ILE A 226 8.04 -27.15 -0.96
C ILE A 226 9.36 -27.29 -0.23
N MET A 227 10.26 -26.32 -0.43
CA MET A 227 11.48 -26.16 0.36
C MET A 227 11.29 -25.04 1.38
N ILE A 228 11.52 -25.33 2.64
CA ILE A 228 11.46 -24.40 3.77
C ILE A 228 12.71 -24.54 4.61
N PHE A 229 13.16 -23.44 5.21
CA PHE A 229 14.23 -23.50 6.20
C PHE A 229 13.93 -22.64 7.42
N PHE A 230 14.60 -22.93 8.54
CA PHE A 230 14.51 -22.20 9.80
C PHE A 230 15.89 -21.76 10.23
N GLY A 231 15.99 -20.60 10.88
CA GLY A 231 17.23 -20.03 11.40
C GLY A 231 17.76 -18.84 10.61
N ASP A 232 17.07 -18.42 9.55
CA ASP A 232 17.38 -17.25 8.75
C ASP A 232 16.13 -16.75 7.95
N PRO A 233 15.90 -15.45 7.73
CA PRO A 233 16.60 -14.33 8.35
C PRO A 233 16.41 -14.28 9.87
N ASP A 234 15.26 -14.73 10.37
CA ASP A 234 14.93 -14.78 11.79
C ASP A 234 15.32 -16.12 12.41
N THR A 235 15.74 -16.07 13.68
CA THR A 235 16.03 -17.28 14.47
C THR A 235 15.58 -17.14 15.91
N LYS A 236 15.05 -18.21 16.48
CA LYS A 236 14.77 -18.37 17.93
C LYS A 236 15.82 -19.24 18.61
N GLY A 237 16.86 -19.63 17.89
CA GLY A 237 17.91 -20.53 18.31
C GLY A 237 17.74 -21.94 17.73
N ILE A 238 18.87 -22.59 17.44
CA ILE A 238 18.98 -23.86 16.69
C ILE A 238 17.97 -24.91 17.16
N LYS A 239 17.88 -25.12 18.48
CA LYS A 239 16.97 -26.13 19.05
C LYS A 239 15.49 -25.77 18.89
N ILE A 240 15.15 -24.47 19.07
CA ILE A 240 13.76 -24.02 18.97
C ILE A 240 13.33 -24.06 17.51
N ASP A 241 14.20 -23.67 16.59
CA ASP A 241 13.96 -23.68 15.15
C ASP A 241 13.71 -25.12 14.65
N ALA A 242 14.53 -26.09 15.08
CA ALA A 242 14.33 -27.49 14.76
C ALA A 242 13.00 -28.06 15.31
N VAL A 243 12.65 -27.73 16.55
CA VAL A 243 11.37 -28.11 17.15
C VAL A 243 10.19 -27.47 16.42
N SER A 244 10.30 -26.21 16.03
CA SER A 244 9.28 -25.49 15.25
C SER A 244 9.07 -26.15 13.89
N CYS A 245 10.14 -26.54 13.21
CA CYS A 245 10.09 -27.26 11.95
C CYS A 245 9.32 -28.59 12.08
N VAL A 246 9.62 -29.39 13.10
CA VAL A 246 8.89 -30.67 13.32
C VAL A 246 7.42 -30.43 13.66
N LYS A 247 7.10 -29.44 14.49
CA LYS A 247 5.70 -29.08 14.79
C LYS A 247 4.95 -28.62 13.56
N MET A 248 5.59 -27.81 12.71
CA MET A 248 5.08 -27.40 11.41
C MET A 248 4.74 -28.62 10.55
N ALA A 249 5.67 -29.57 10.42
CA ALA A 249 5.48 -30.81 9.64
C ALA A 249 4.27 -31.61 10.13
N LEU A 250 4.10 -31.77 11.43
CA LEU A 250 2.95 -32.49 12.02
C LEU A 250 1.62 -31.75 11.77
N GLU A 251 1.60 -30.42 11.84
CA GLU A 251 0.41 -29.65 11.51
C GLU A 251 0.07 -29.76 10.01
N MET A 252 1.08 -29.72 9.12
CA MET A 252 0.89 -29.91 7.69
C MET A 252 0.25 -31.29 7.37
N LEU A 253 0.73 -32.37 7.99
CA LEU A 253 0.13 -33.70 7.85
C LEU A 253 -1.34 -33.72 8.30
N THR A 254 -1.65 -33.10 9.42
CA THR A 254 -3.02 -32.97 9.93
C THR A 254 -3.90 -32.16 8.98
N ARG A 255 -3.38 -31.01 8.50
CA ARG A 255 -4.11 -30.13 7.58
C ARG A 255 -4.40 -30.77 6.25
N LEU A 256 -3.48 -31.56 5.74
CA LEU A 256 -3.68 -32.32 4.49
C LEU A 256 -4.95 -33.19 4.56
N SER A 257 -5.25 -33.80 5.71
CA SER A 257 -6.46 -34.62 5.88
C SER A 257 -7.75 -33.77 5.72
N VAL A 258 -7.71 -32.49 6.06
CA VAL A 258 -8.84 -31.57 5.87
C VAL A 258 -8.96 -31.17 4.40
N ILE A 259 -7.83 -30.85 3.77
CA ILE A 259 -7.77 -30.46 2.35
C ILE A 259 -8.27 -31.59 1.47
N LYS A 260 -7.87 -32.85 1.75
CA LYS A 260 -8.35 -34.03 1.02
C LYS A 260 -9.87 -34.13 1.00
N LYS A 261 -10.56 -33.92 2.12
CA LYS A 261 -12.03 -33.97 2.18
C LYS A 261 -12.66 -32.88 1.28
N LYS A 262 -12.03 -31.71 1.18
CA LYS A 262 -12.45 -30.66 0.25
C LYS A 262 -12.30 -31.14 -1.20
N TRP A 263 -11.16 -31.72 -1.55
CA TRP A 263 -10.90 -32.24 -2.91
C TRP A 263 -11.81 -33.42 -3.29
N GLU A 264 -12.06 -34.35 -2.37
CA GLU A 264 -13.03 -35.42 -2.55
C GLU A 264 -14.43 -34.91 -2.90
N SER A 265 -14.87 -33.82 -2.23
CA SER A 265 -16.15 -33.15 -2.55
C SER A 265 -16.18 -32.51 -3.94
N GLN A 266 -15.02 -32.25 -4.52
CA GLN A 266 -14.83 -31.69 -5.88
C GLN A 266 -14.60 -32.81 -6.95
N GLY A 267 -14.72 -34.08 -6.55
CA GLY A 267 -14.54 -35.24 -7.45
C GLY A 267 -13.09 -35.74 -7.60
N ILE A 268 -12.16 -35.18 -6.80
CA ILE A 268 -10.75 -35.64 -6.78
C ILE A 268 -10.58 -36.64 -5.66
N SER A 269 -10.63 -37.91 -6.00
CA SER A 269 -10.65 -39.01 -5.03
C SER A 269 -9.32 -39.75 -4.86
N ASP A 270 -8.23 -39.26 -5.42
CA ASP A 270 -6.90 -39.86 -5.29
C ASP A 270 -6.40 -39.79 -3.84
N ASN A 271 -5.85 -40.87 -3.32
CA ASN A 271 -5.35 -40.95 -1.94
C ASN A 271 -3.98 -40.24 -1.83
N LEU A 272 -4.00 -38.92 -1.91
CA LEU A 272 -2.81 -38.11 -1.83
C LEU A 272 -2.20 -38.16 -0.43
N SER A 273 -0.89 -38.27 -0.35
CA SER A 273 -0.11 -38.15 0.89
C SER A 273 1.12 -37.30 0.62
N ILE A 274 1.65 -36.66 1.64
CA ILE A 274 2.92 -35.94 1.52
C ILE A 274 4.03 -36.75 2.16
N ARG A 275 5.19 -36.72 1.56
CA ARG A 275 6.46 -37.16 2.13
C ARG A 275 7.16 -35.96 2.70
N ILE A 276 7.93 -36.13 3.76
CA ILE A 276 8.62 -35.02 4.44
C ILE A 276 10.03 -35.48 4.81
N GLY A 277 11.01 -34.65 4.43
CA GLY A 277 12.40 -34.79 4.84
C GLY A 277 12.83 -33.57 5.67
N ILE A 278 13.40 -33.81 6.86
CA ILE A 278 13.92 -32.75 7.74
C ILE A 278 15.35 -33.06 8.12
N HIS A 279 16.22 -32.07 8.01
CA HIS A 279 17.61 -32.18 8.45
C HIS A 279 18.13 -30.86 8.99
N SER A 280 18.96 -30.90 10.04
CA SER A 280 19.65 -29.71 10.59
C SER A 280 21.13 -29.83 10.32
N ASP A 281 21.73 -28.81 9.71
CA ASP A 281 23.15 -28.78 9.36
C ASP A 281 23.65 -27.36 9.21
N ILE A 282 24.99 -27.22 9.13
CA ILE A 282 25.64 -25.95 8.77
C ILE A 282 25.57 -25.78 7.27
N CYS A 283 24.72 -24.84 6.83
CA CYS A 283 24.54 -24.49 5.43
C CYS A 283 24.97 -23.07 5.15
N THR A 284 25.15 -22.73 3.88
CA THR A 284 25.40 -21.35 3.43
C THR A 284 24.07 -20.76 2.97
N VAL A 285 23.65 -19.64 3.59
CA VAL A 285 22.41 -18.92 3.29
C VAL A 285 22.74 -17.51 2.84
N GLY A 286 21.93 -16.96 1.94
CA GLY A 286 22.07 -15.59 1.45
C GLY A 286 21.64 -15.45 0.00
N ASN A 287 22.07 -14.36 -0.62
CA ASN A 287 21.79 -14.07 -2.02
C ASN A 287 22.78 -14.79 -2.94
N PHE A 288 22.28 -15.66 -3.76
CA PHE A 288 23.03 -16.37 -4.80
C PHE A 288 22.51 -15.98 -6.18
N GLY A 289 23.37 -15.91 -7.17
CA GLY A 289 22.97 -15.67 -8.54
C GLY A 289 23.94 -14.85 -9.37
N SER A 290 23.39 -14.16 -10.34
CA SER A 290 24.12 -13.26 -11.24
C SER A 290 23.92 -11.79 -10.84
N LYS A 291 24.52 -10.87 -11.60
CA LYS A 291 24.33 -9.42 -11.42
C LYS A 291 22.87 -8.99 -11.60
N ASP A 292 22.13 -9.70 -12.48
CA ASP A 292 20.79 -9.32 -12.90
C ASP A 292 19.68 -10.15 -12.24
N ARG A 293 20.06 -11.27 -11.56
CA ARG A 293 19.12 -12.16 -10.90
C ARG A 293 19.73 -12.77 -9.66
N LEU A 294 19.10 -12.52 -8.53
CA LEU A 294 19.47 -13.06 -7.23
C LEU A 294 18.31 -13.88 -6.66
N ASP A 295 18.65 -15.02 -6.07
CA ASP A 295 17.76 -15.84 -5.28
C ASP A 295 18.28 -15.89 -3.84
N TYR A 296 17.45 -15.54 -2.88
CA TYR A 296 17.74 -15.75 -1.47
C TYR A 296 17.44 -17.19 -1.12
N THR A 297 18.48 -17.98 -0.90
CA THR A 297 18.35 -19.44 -0.76
C THR A 297 19.45 -20.04 0.13
N VAL A 298 19.35 -21.34 0.35
CA VAL A 298 20.30 -22.12 1.14
C VAL A 298 21.00 -23.15 0.26
N LEU A 299 22.32 -23.22 0.37
CA LEU A 299 23.15 -24.22 -0.29
C LEU A 299 23.98 -25.00 0.74
N GLY A 300 24.14 -26.31 0.52
CA GLY A 300 24.98 -27.18 1.35
C GLY A 300 24.57 -28.66 1.31
N ASN A 301 25.39 -29.51 1.92
CA ASN A 301 25.09 -30.94 2.00
C ASN A 301 23.81 -31.23 2.80
N GLY A 302 23.50 -30.41 3.81
CA GLY A 302 22.29 -30.52 4.60
C GLY A 302 21.01 -30.38 3.77
N VAL A 303 21.02 -29.50 2.74
CA VAL A 303 19.90 -29.34 1.80
C VAL A 303 19.69 -30.64 1.01
N ASN A 304 20.77 -31.18 0.45
CA ASN A 304 20.73 -32.43 -0.32
C ASN A 304 20.26 -33.62 0.54
N LEU A 305 20.69 -33.66 1.82
CA LEU A 305 20.28 -34.72 2.72
C LEU A 305 18.79 -34.64 3.10
N ALA A 306 18.30 -33.42 3.39
CA ALA A 306 16.86 -33.20 3.66
C ALA A 306 16.00 -33.63 2.46
N SER A 307 16.40 -33.27 1.24
CA SER A 307 15.71 -33.68 0.02
C SER A 307 15.73 -35.20 -0.17
N ARG A 308 16.86 -35.88 0.10
CA ARG A 308 16.93 -37.36 0.01
C ARG A 308 16.05 -38.05 1.07
N LEU A 309 15.95 -37.48 2.28
CA LEU A 309 15.09 -38.03 3.34
C LEU A 309 13.62 -37.91 2.99
N GLU A 310 13.22 -36.90 2.21
CA GLU A 310 11.87 -36.76 1.69
C GLU A 310 11.55 -37.89 0.72
N GLY A 311 12.50 -38.30 -0.13
CA GLY A 311 12.31 -39.34 -1.15
C GLY A 311 12.24 -40.79 -0.63
N ILE A 312 12.50 -41.04 0.66
CA ILE A 312 12.44 -42.38 1.27
C ILE A 312 11.00 -42.68 1.75
#